data_122cc706db5627b62216f7e96fd4f56b
#
_entry.id   122cc706db5627b62216f7e96fd4f56b
#
_cell.length_a   1.000
_cell.length_b   1.000
_cell.length_c   1.000
_cell.angle_alpha   90.00
_cell.angle_beta   90.00
_cell.angle_gamma   90.00
#
_symmetry.space_group_name_H-M   'P 1'
#
loop_
_entity.id
_entity.type
_entity.pdbx_description
1 polymer ?
#
loop_
_entity_poly.entity_id
_entity_poly.type
_entity_poly.pdbx_seq_one_letter_code
_entity_poly.pdbx_strand_id
1 'polypeptide(L)'
;MKDNYRRVCAALAWATIITQYILLVASKEYGGVLTSTGIYLGYFTIWSNILVALAFSVPFLNPTSKLRIFFERPAIRAAIALYILIVAIVYYALLAKIHHPVGLGVITNIGLHFLLPVLYILDWLVFSGKRGLQYKHLPLWIIFPLAYGGFNIIRGMLTGFYPYPFLDVSTRGCLLYTSPSPRDRG
;
A
#
# COMPACT_ATOMS: atom_id res chain seq x y z
N MET A 1 -22.82 16.51 -3.49
CA MET A 1 -21.77 16.14 -4.49
C MET A 1 -20.62 15.37 -3.82
N LYS A 2 -19.98 15.89 -2.77
CA LYS A 2 -18.89 15.25 -2.02
C LYS A 2 -19.22 13.84 -1.53
N ASP A 3 -20.40 13.66 -0.90
CA ASP A 3 -20.76 12.36 -0.32
C ASP A 3 -21.03 11.30 -1.38
N ASN A 4 -21.68 11.65 -2.50
CA ASN A 4 -21.88 10.71 -3.60
C ASN A 4 -20.53 10.30 -4.24
N TYR A 5 -19.61 11.26 -4.43
CA TYR A 5 -18.26 10.97 -4.86
C TYR A 5 -17.58 9.93 -3.94
N ARG A 6 -17.60 10.18 -2.62
CA ARG A 6 -16.96 9.27 -1.64
C ARG A 6 -17.62 7.90 -1.58
N ARG A 7 -18.95 7.80 -1.75
CA ARG A 7 -19.64 6.51 -1.84
C ARG A 7 -19.18 5.69 -3.04
N VAL A 8 -19.11 6.31 -4.20
CA VAL A 8 -18.62 5.65 -5.42
C VAL A 8 -17.16 5.23 -5.26
N CYS A 9 -16.30 6.11 -4.74
CA CYS A 9 -14.90 5.79 -4.49
C CYS A 9 -14.73 4.65 -3.47
N ALA A 10 -15.56 4.61 -2.41
CA ALA A 10 -15.55 3.53 -1.43
C ALA A 10 -15.92 2.19 -2.09
N ALA A 11 -17.00 2.17 -2.89
CA ALA A 11 -17.42 0.96 -3.61
C ALA A 11 -16.33 0.46 -4.58
N LEU A 12 -15.73 1.36 -5.36
CA LEU A 12 -14.64 1.04 -6.27
C LEU A 12 -13.42 0.49 -5.52
N ALA A 13 -13.05 1.11 -4.39
CA ALA A 13 -11.90 0.68 -3.60
C ALA A 13 -12.11 -0.73 -3.04
N TRP A 14 -13.24 -0.99 -2.39
CA TRP A 14 -13.55 -2.33 -1.88
C TRP A 14 -13.67 -3.36 -2.98
N ALA A 15 -14.35 -3.05 -4.09
CA ALA A 15 -14.45 -3.95 -5.23
C ALA A 15 -13.07 -4.32 -5.78
N THR A 16 -12.17 -3.34 -5.96
CA THR A 16 -10.81 -3.58 -6.45
C THR A 16 -10.00 -4.47 -5.50
N ILE A 17 -10.02 -4.18 -4.19
CA ILE A 17 -9.31 -4.94 -3.17
C ILE A 17 -9.81 -6.38 -3.11
N ILE A 18 -11.14 -6.57 -3.07
CA ILE A 18 -11.76 -7.89 -2.98
C ILE A 18 -11.49 -8.70 -4.26
N THR A 19 -11.64 -8.08 -5.43
CA THR A 19 -11.38 -8.77 -6.71
C THR A 19 -9.91 -9.20 -6.80
N GLN A 20 -8.97 -8.35 -6.42
CA GLN A 20 -7.55 -8.71 -6.40
C GLN A 20 -7.26 -9.88 -5.45
N TYR A 21 -7.90 -9.91 -4.29
CA TYR A 21 -7.80 -11.04 -3.35
C TYR A 21 -8.34 -12.34 -3.96
N ILE A 22 -9.54 -12.28 -4.56
CA ILE A 22 -10.16 -13.45 -5.22
C ILE A 22 -9.26 -13.98 -6.35
N LEU A 23 -8.71 -13.09 -7.18
CA LEU A 23 -7.80 -13.48 -8.27
C LEU A 23 -6.55 -14.18 -7.73
N LEU A 24 -5.96 -13.67 -6.65
CA LEU A 24 -4.79 -14.28 -6.02
C LEU A 24 -5.11 -15.69 -5.48
N VAL A 25 -6.21 -15.85 -4.77
CA VAL A 25 -6.62 -17.16 -4.23
C VAL A 25 -6.98 -18.13 -5.35
N ALA A 26 -7.67 -17.66 -6.38
CA ALA A 26 -8.10 -18.49 -7.52
C ALA A 26 -6.92 -18.94 -8.39
N SER A 27 -5.82 -18.20 -8.44
CA SER A 27 -4.62 -18.57 -9.20
C SER A 27 -3.95 -19.85 -8.67
N LYS A 28 -4.17 -20.19 -7.39
CA LYS A 28 -3.51 -21.30 -6.66
C LYS A 28 -1.98 -21.25 -6.67
N GLU A 29 -1.40 -20.15 -7.08
CA GLU A 29 0.05 -19.93 -7.23
C GLU A 29 0.79 -20.20 -5.91
N TYR A 30 0.17 -19.83 -4.78
CA TYR A 30 0.76 -19.95 -3.45
C TYR A 30 0.16 -21.10 -2.62
N GLY A 31 -0.52 -22.04 -3.26
CA GLY A 31 -1.13 -23.19 -2.58
C GLY A 31 -2.49 -22.87 -1.97
N GLY A 32 -2.64 -22.96 -0.65
CA GLY A 32 -3.93 -22.82 0.02
C GLY A 32 -4.35 -21.37 0.29
N VAL A 33 -5.63 -21.20 0.66
CA VAL A 33 -6.23 -19.89 1.00
C VAL A 33 -5.44 -19.17 2.09
N LEU A 34 -5.01 -19.89 3.13
CA LEU A 34 -4.30 -19.29 4.27
C LEU A 34 -2.96 -18.68 3.84
N THR A 35 -2.18 -19.39 3.02
CA THR A 35 -0.90 -18.92 2.49
C THR A 35 -1.10 -17.73 1.58
N SER A 36 -2.07 -17.81 0.64
CA SER A 36 -2.41 -16.68 -0.24
C SER A 36 -2.84 -15.45 0.52
N THR A 37 -3.61 -15.60 1.61
CA THR A 37 -4.02 -14.48 2.48
C THR A 37 -2.80 -13.85 3.15
N GLY A 38 -1.89 -14.67 3.69
CA GLY A 38 -0.65 -14.17 4.29
C GLY A 38 0.22 -13.40 3.30
N ILE A 39 0.32 -13.88 2.07
CA ILE A 39 1.03 -13.20 0.96
C ILE A 39 0.32 -11.89 0.59
N TYR A 40 -1.01 -11.92 0.40
CA TYR A 40 -1.81 -10.75 0.08
C TYR A 40 -1.62 -9.62 1.09
N LEU A 41 -1.72 -9.94 2.37
CA LEU A 41 -1.50 -9.00 3.46
C LEU A 41 0.00 -8.63 3.66
N GLY A 42 0.90 -9.28 2.96
CA GLY A 42 2.31 -8.90 2.88
C GLY A 42 2.58 -7.64 2.06
N TYR A 43 1.67 -7.21 1.18
CA TYR A 43 1.91 -6.07 0.30
C TYR A 43 1.51 -4.73 0.92
N PHE A 44 2.42 -3.74 0.88
CA PHE A 44 2.15 -2.36 1.31
C PHE A 44 1.02 -1.70 0.51
N THR A 45 0.92 -2.05 -0.77
CA THR A 45 -0.16 -1.63 -1.66
C THR A 45 -1.53 -1.98 -1.09
N ILE A 46 -1.70 -3.19 -0.56
CA ILE A 46 -2.97 -3.66 -0.02
C ILE A 46 -3.35 -2.88 1.23
N TRP A 47 -2.45 -2.71 2.19
CA TRP A 47 -2.69 -1.93 3.39
C TRP A 47 -3.02 -0.47 3.09
N SER A 48 -2.27 0.15 2.18
CA SER A 48 -2.52 1.54 1.78
C SER A 48 -3.87 1.71 1.11
N ASN A 49 -4.27 0.77 0.23
CA ASN A 49 -5.59 0.80 -0.41
C ASN A 49 -6.73 0.48 0.57
N ILE A 50 -6.52 -0.39 1.57
CA ILE A 50 -7.50 -0.59 2.66
C ILE A 50 -7.70 0.71 3.45
N LEU A 51 -6.63 1.43 3.79
CA LEU A 51 -6.74 2.73 4.44
C LEU A 51 -7.51 3.75 3.59
N VAL A 52 -7.30 3.76 2.27
CA VAL A 52 -8.06 4.58 1.31
C VAL A 52 -9.54 4.19 1.30
N ALA A 53 -9.85 2.89 1.22
CA ALA A 53 -11.22 2.39 1.24
C ALA A 53 -11.95 2.76 2.54
N LEU A 54 -11.29 2.60 3.68
CA LEU A 54 -11.80 3.04 4.98
C LEU A 54 -12.02 4.56 5.03
N ALA A 55 -11.06 5.36 4.57
CA ALA A 55 -11.16 6.81 4.56
C ALA A 55 -12.32 7.33 3.68
N PHE A 56 -12.67 6.62 2.61
CA PHE A 56 -13.86 6.90 1.83
C PHE A 56 -15.15 6.42 2.48
N SER A 57 -15.10 5.36 3.29
CA SER A 57 -16.27 4.73 3.91
C SER A 57 -16.70 5.39 5.23
N VAL A 58 -15.73 5.82 6.05
CA VAL A 58 -16.01 6.35 7.40
C VAL A 58 -16.92 7.58 7.47
N PRO A 59 -17.00 8.48 6.45
CA PRO A 59 -17.96 9.59 6.47
C PRO A 59 -19.43 9.16 6.57
N PHE A 60 -19.74 7.89 6.25
CA PHE A 60 -21.09 7.32 6.31
C PHE A 60 -21.40 6.63 7.65
N LEU A 61 -20.41 6.54 8.54
CA LEU A 61 -20.61 6.06 9.90
C LEU A 61 -21.24 7.15 10.78
N ASN A 62 -21.74 6.72 11.94
CA ASN A 62 -22.27 7.64 12.96
C ASN A 62 -21.21 8.74 13.25
N PRO A 63 -21.60 10.04 13.28
CA PRO A 63 -20.70 11.17 13.55
C PRO A 63 -19.89 11.05 14.83
N THR A 64 -20.43 10.38 15.86
CA THR A 64 -19.76 10.16 17.15
C THR A 64 -18.84 8.95 17.17
N SER A 65 -18.78 8.18 16.09
CA SER A 65 -17.90 7.02 15.98
C SER A 65 -16.43 7.43 16.10
N LYS A 66 -15.70 6.78 17.02
CA LYS A 66 -14.25 7.01 17.19
C LYS A 66 -13.48 6.79 15.89
N LEU A 67 -13.90 5.83 15.08
CA LEU A 67 -13.29 5.51 13.79
C LEU A 67 -13.45 6.69 12.81
N ARG A 68 -14.67 7.25 12.70
CA ARG A 68 -14.91 8.44 11.87
C ARG A 68 -14.08 9.62 12.33
N ILE A 69 -14.10 9.94 13.63
CA ILE A 69 -13.33 11.04 14.22
C ILE A 69 -11.83 10.88 13.92
N PHE A 70 -11.30 9.66 14.00
CA PHE A 70 -9.90 9.37 13.71
C PHE A 70 -9.56 9.61 12.22
N PHE A 71 -10.33 9.00 11.29
CA PHE A 71 -10.05 9.11 9.85
C PHE A 71 -10.34 10.50 9.26
N GLU A 72 -11.18 11.32 9.91
CA GLU A 72 -11.45 12.69 9.46
C GLU A 72 -10.37 13.70 9.93
N ARG A 73 -9.43 13.31 10.80
CA ARG A 73 -8.33 14.18 11.22
C ARG A 73 -7.46 14.55 10.04
N PRO A 74 -7.13 15.86 9.84
CA PRO A 74 -6.30 16.31 8.71
C PRO A 74 -4.96 15.57 8.61
N ALA A 75 -4.31 15.32 9.75
CA ALA A 75 -3.04 14.59 9.81
C ALA A 75 -3.16 13.12 9.31
N ILE A 76 -4.25 12.43 9.65
CA ILE A 76 -4.49 11.04 9.20
C ILE A 76 -4.78 11.02 7.70
N ARG A 77 -5.61 11.94 7.22
CA ARG A 77 -5.91 12.04 5.79
C ARG A 77 -4.67 12.36 4.97
N ALA A 78 -3.80 13.22 5.47
CA ALA A 78 -2.53 13.53 4.81
C ALA A 78 -1.55 12.35 4.85
N ALA A 79 -1.49 11.59 5.95
CA ALA A 79 -0.70 10.36 6.03
C ALA A 79 -1.14 9.33 4.98
N ILE A 80 -2.45 9.08 4.85
CA ILE A 80 -3.00 8.16 3.85
C ILE A 80 -2.68 8.65 2.43
N ALA A 81 -2.77 9.97 2.18
CA ALA A 81 -2.40 10.55 0.89
C ALA A 81 -0.92 10.30 0.56
N LEU A 82 -0.03 10.43 1.55
CA LEU A 82 1.39 10.11 1.39
C LEU A 82 1.59 8.62 1.07
N TYR A 83 0.94 7.72 1.82
CA TYR A 83 1.10 6.27 1.62
C TYR A 83 0.64 5.82 0.24
N ILE A 84 -0.52 6.28 -0.21
CA ILE A 84 -1.03 5.89 -1.52
C ILE A 84 -0.24 6.52 -2.67
N LEU A 85 0.33 7.70 -2.46
CA LEU A 85 1.26 8.33 -3.41
C LEU A 85 2.56 7.52 -3.53
N ILE A 86 3.11 7.05 -2.40
CA ILE A 86 4.28 6.15 -2.39
C ILE A 86 3.97 4.87 -3.18
N VAL A 87 2.79 4.27 -2.98
CA VAL A 87 2.35 3.08 -3.75
C VAL A 87 2.42 3.35 -5.25
N ALA A 88 1.84 4.46 -5.72
CA ALA A 88 1.84 4.80 -7.13
C ALA A 88 3.26 5.03 -7.67
N ILE A 89 4.07 5.84 -6.97
CA ILE A 89 5.43 6.17 -7.40
C ILE A 89 6.30 4.91 -7.45
N VAL A 90 6.32 4.11 -6.39
CA VAL A 90 7.14 2.90 -6.30
C VAL A 90 6.72 1.88 -7.36
N TYR A 91 5.41 1.71 -7.59
CA TYR A 91 4.92 0.81 -8.62
C TYR A 91 5.44 1.22 -10.01
N TYR A 92 5.20 2.45 -10.43
CA TYR A 92 5.59 2.90 -11.77
C TYR A 92 7.11 3.07 -11.94
N ALA A 93 7.84 3.42 -10.89
CA ALA A 93 9.29 3.57 -10.96
C ALA A 93 10.04 2.23 -10.98
N LEU A 94 9.58 1.25 -10.19
CA LEU A 94 10.34 0.03 -9.93
C LEU A 94 9.66 -1.25 -10.41
N LEU A 95 8.32 -1.35 -10.34
CA LEU A 95 7.61 -2.61 -10.50
C LEU A 95 6.89 -2.76 -11.85
N ALA A 96 6.45 -1.68 -12.47
CA ALA A 96 5.66 -1.73 -13.70
C ALA A 96 6.38 -2.42 -14.87
N LYS A 97 7.71 -2.41 -14.87
CA LYS A 97 8.53 -3.07 -15.92
C LYS A 97 8.68 -4.57 -15.75
N ILE A 98 8.42 -5.08 -14.54
CA ILE A 98 8.62 -6.51 -14.20
C ILE A 98 7.31 -7.22 -13.86
N HIS A 99 6.23 -6.47 -13.62
CA HIS A 99 4.92 -7.01 -13.28
C HIS A 99 3.98 -6.91 -14.49
N HIS A 100 3.62 -8.05 -15.04
CA HIS A 100 2.79 -8.16 -16.26
C HIS A 100 1.46 -8.87 -15.96
N PRO A 101 0.49 -8.17 -15.32
CA PRO A 101 -0.81 -8.77 -15.03
C PRO A 101 -1.57 -9.08 -16.31
N VAL A 102 -2.44 -10.11 -16.26
CA VAL A 102 -3.27 -10.55 -17.39
C VAL A 102 -4.76 -10.55 -17.01
N GLY A 103 -5.63 -10.44 -18.00
CA GLY A 103 -7.08 -10.50 -17.80
C GLY A 103 -7.60 -9.46 -16.81
N LEU A 104 -8.43 -9.89 -15.85
CA LEU A 104 -8.97 -9.02 -14.80
C LEU A 104 -7.86 -8.45 -13.88
N GLY A 105 -6.71 -9.11 -13.80
CA GLY A 105 -5.56 -8.62 -13.07
C GLY A 105 -5.05 -7.26 -13.58
N VAL A 106 -5.20 -6.96 -14.89
CA VAL A 106 -4.86 -5.63 -15.44
C VAL A 106 -5.75 -4.56 -14.84
N ILE A 107 -7.06 -4.82 -14.74
CA ILE A 107 -8.04 -3.87 -14.22
C ILE A 107 -7.78 -3.59 -12.73
N THR A 108 -7.58 -4.63 -11.93
CA THR A 108 -7.28 -4.46 -10.50
C THR A 108 -5.93 -3.79 -10.27
N ASN A 109 -4.94 -4.09 -11.10
CA ASN A 109 -3.64 -3.45 -11.04
C ASN A 109 -3.72 -1.95 -11.32
N ILE A 110 -4.45 -1.54 -12.37
CA ILE A 110 -4.72 -0.11 -12.65
C ILE A 110 -5.49 0.51 -11.49
N GLY A 111 -6.47 -0.22 -10.94
CA GLY A 111 -7.24 0.22 -9.78
C GLY A 111 -6.35 0.55 -8.59
N LEU A 112 -5.49 -0.38 -8.18
CA LEU A 112 -4.65 -0.27 -6.98
C LEU A 112 -3.52 0.77 -7.11
N HIS A 113 -2.92 0.90 -8.31
CA HIS A 113 -1.70 1.69 -8.48
C HIS A 113 -1.90 3.03 -9.22
N PHE A 114 -3.05 3.24 -9.86
CA PHE A 114 -3.37 4.48 -10.57
C PHE A 114 -4.70 5.09 -10.13
N LEU A 115 -5.82 4.38 -10.33
CA LEU A 115 -7.15 4.96 -10.15
C LEU A 115 -7.40 5.38 -8.70
N LEU A 116 -7.24 4.47 -7.72
CA LEU A 116 -7.48 4.77 -6.31
C LEU A 116 -6.50 5.80 -5.75
N PRO A 117 -5.19 5.75 -6.05
CA PRO A 117 -4.28 6.85 -5.74
C PRO A 117 -4.75 8.21 -6.24
N VAL A 118 -5.11 8.31 -7.51
CA VAL A 118 -5.57 9.58 -8.11
C VAL A 118 -6.85 10.06 -7.43
N LEU A 119 -7.86 9.19 -7.28
CA LEU A 119 -9.13 9.55 -6.64
C LEU A 119 -8.91 10.03 -5.19
N TYR A 120 -8.05 9.36 -4.43
CA TYR A 120 -7.80 9.76 -3.04
C TYR A 120 -7.02 11.07 -2.93
N ILE A 121 -6.01 11.27 -3.77
CA ILE A 121 -5.26 12.53 -3.81
C ILE A 121 -6.17 13.69 -4.19
N LEU A 122 -7.07 13.52 -5.17
CA LEU A 122 -8.06 14.53 -5.53
C LEU A 122 -9.01 14.84 -4.37
N ASP A 123 -9.54 13.80 -3.66
CA ASP A 123 -10.38 14.01 -2.48
C ASP A 123 -9.63 14.77 -1.38
N TRP A 124 -8.36 14.41 -1.15
CA TRP A 124 -7.53 15.09 -0.16
C TRP A 124 -7.25 16.54 -0.53
N LEU A 125 -6.96 16.82 -1.80
CA LEU A 125 -6.68 18.17 -2.28
C LEU A 125 -7.91 19.09 -2.21
N VAL A 126 -9.08 18.56 -2.61
CA VAL A 126 -10.31 19.35 -2.79
C VAL A 126 -11.13 19.43 -1.50
N PHE A 127 -11.26 18.30 -0.78
CA PHE A 127 -12.24 18.19 0.31
C PHE A 127 -11.64 18.07 1.71
N SER A 128 -10.32 17.89 1.82
CA SER A 128 -9.69 17.76 3.14
C SER A 128 -9.16 19.09 3.65
N GLY A 129 -9.57 19.46 4.85
CA GLY A 129 -9.01 20.63 5.53
C GLY A 129 -7.51 20.45 5.80
N LYS A 130 -6.73 21.45 5.40
CA LYS A 130 -5.26 21.44 5.61
C LYS A 130 -4.86 22.21 6.88
N ARG A 131 -5.83 22.89 7.51
CA ARG A 131 -5.59 23.62 8.77
C ARG A 131 -5.20 22.63 9.88
N GLY A 132 -4.14 22.96 10.59
CA GLY A 132 -3.62 22.09 11.67
C GLY A 132 -2.59 21.05 11.23
N LEU A 133 -2.20 20.96 9.94
CA LEU A 133 -1.05 20.19 9.51
C LEU A 133 0.21 20.89 10.02
N GLN A 134 1.07 20.14 10.71
CA GLN A 134 2.32 20.64 11.29
C GLN A 134 3.44 19.63 11.02
N TYR A 135 4.66 20.10 10.92
CA TYR A 135 5.85 19.25 10.72
C TYR A 135 6.03 18.20 11.81
N LYS A 136 5.51 18.42 13.01
CA LYS A 136 5.51 17.43 14.11
C LYS A 136 4.74 16.14 13.79
N HIS A 137 3.89 16.12 12.76
CA HIS A 137 3.18 14.91 12.33
C HIS A 137 4.04 14.00 11.43
N LEU A 138 5.11 14.52 10.80
CA LEU A 138 5.95 13.76 9.88
C LEU A 138 6.55 12.49 10.52
N PRO A 139 7.12 12.52 11.73
CA PRO A 139 7.64 11.31 12.36
C PRO A 139 6.58 10.23 12.53
N LEU A 140 5.33 10.61 12.87
CA LEU A 140 4.22 9.67 13.02
C LEU A 140 3.83 9.02 11.69
N TRP A 141 3.95 9.75 10.57
CA TRP A 141 3.66 9.21 9.24
C TRP A 141 4.70 8.20 8.77
N ILE A 142 5.94 8.31 9.24
CA ILE A 142 7.01 7.39 8.88
C ILE A 142 6.91 6.08 9.68
N ILE A 143 6.27 6.07 10.85
CA ILE A 143 6.15 4.87 11.70
C ILE A 143 5.49 3.71 10.94
N PHE A 144 4.40 3.95 10.21
CA PHE A 144 3.69 2.90 9.50
C PHE A 144 4.53 2.24 8.38
N PRO A 145 5.16 2.98 7.45
CA PRO A 145 6.08 2.40 6.47
C PRO A 145 7.28 1.68 7.09
N LEU A 146 7.85 2.22 8.16
CA LEU A 146 8.99 1.59 8.85
C LEU A 146 8.58 0.29 9.55
N ALA A 147 7.47 0.31 10.28
CA ALA A 147 6.93 -0.89 10.94
C ALA A 147 6.59 -1.97 9.90
N TYR A 148 5.96 -1.57 8.78
CA TYR A 148 5.70 -2.46 7.66
C TYR A 148 6.99 -3.05 7.07
N GLY A 149 8.00 -2.22 6.80
CA GLY A 149 9.29 -2.67 6.27
C GLY A 149 9.98 -3.64 7.21
N GLY A 150 10.10 -3.28 8.49
CA GLY A 150 10.69 -4.13 9.53
C GLY A 150 9.98 -5.48 9.67
N PHE A 151 8.64 -5.47 9.72
CA PHE A 151 7.85 -6.70 9.76
C PHE A 151 8.12 -7.61 8.55
N ASN A 152 8.13 -7.06 7.33
CA ASN A 152 8.34 -7.87 6.13
C ASN A 152 9.78 -8.34 5.97
N ILE A 153 10.78 -7.61 6.45
CA ILE A 153 12.17 -8.09 6.50
C ILE A 153 12.27 -9.28 7.45
N ILE A 154 11.75 -9.17 8.68
CA ILE A 154 11.76 -10.28 9.66
C ILE A 154 11.00 -11.48 9.10
N ARG A 155 9.81 -11.27 8.55
CA ARG A 155 9.02 -12.33 7.91
C ARG A 155 9.77 -12.98 6.76
N GLY A 156 10.42 -12.20 5.88
CA GLY A 156 11.21 -12.68 4.76
C GLY A 156 12.38 -13.54 5.22
N MET A 157 13.08 -13.13 6.28
CA MET A 157 14.15 -13.93 6.90
C MET A 157 13.66 -15.28 7.45
N LEU A 158 12.43 -15.34 7.97
CA LEU A 158 11.83 -16.55 8.54
C LEU A 158 11.20 -17.48 7.50
N THR A 159 10.64 -16.92 6.41
CA THR A 159 9.81 -17.67 5.45
C THR A 159 10.41 -17.76 4.05
N GLY A 160 11.47 -17.01 3.76
CA GLY A 160 12.02 -16.85 2.42
C GLY A 160 11.17 -15.99 1.47
N PHE A 161 10.00 -15.47 1.93
CA PHE A 161 9.11 -14.68 1.10
C PHE A 161 9.24 -13.17 1.38
N TYR A 162 9.67 -12.43 0.36
CA TYR A 162 9.72 -10.97 0.37
C TYR A 162 8.70 -10.41 -0.64
N PRO A 163 7.78 -9.52 -0.22
CA PRO A 163 6.74 -8.99 -1.11
C PRO A 163 7.29 -8.08 -2.22
N TYR A 164 8.49 -7.56 -2.04
CA TYR A 164 9.17 -6.70 -3.01
C TYR A 164 10.65 -7.07 -3.12
N PRO A 165 11.24 -7.08 -4.34
CA PRO A 165 12.66 -7.41 -4.54
C PRO A 165 13.62 -6.49 -3.76
N PHE A 166 13.24 -5.23 -3.55
CA PHE A 166 14.07 -4.28 -2.82
C PHE A 166 14.07 -4.49 -1.28
N LEU A 167 13.16 -5.31 -0.75
CA LEU A 167 13.14 -5.74 0.65
C LEU A 167 13.91 -7.03 0.89
N ASP A 168 14.29 -7.73 -0.18
CA ASP A 168 15.03 -8.98 -0.08
C ASP A 168 16.48 -8.71 0.34
N VAL A 169 16.75 -8.93 1.62
CA VAL A 169 18.09 -8.77 2.21
C VAL A 169 19.04 -9.92 1.86
N SER A 170 18.53 -11.07 1.43
CA SER A 170 19.34 -12.23 1.08
C SER A 170 20.14 -12.00 -0.20
N THR A 171 19.55 -11.33 -1.19
CA THR A 171 20.23 -10.98 -2.45
C THR A 171 21.19 -9.81 -2.30
N ARG A 172 20.97 -8.89 -1.36
CA ARG A 172 21.83 -7.72 -1.13
C ARG A 172 23.02 -8.03 -0.20
N GLY A 173 22.88 -9.00 0.70
CA GLY A 173 23.98 -9.47 1.55
C GLY A 173 25.15 -10.01 0.71
N CYS A 174 24.84 -10.71 -0.38
CA CYS A 174 25.85 -11.22 -1.30
C CYS A 174 26.63 -10.11 -2.03
N LEU A 175 25.99 -8.98 -2.39
CA LEU A 175 26.63 -7.85 -3.02
C LEU A 175 27.59 -7.06 -2.10
N LEU A 176 27.36 -7.08 -0.78
CA LEU A 176 28.26 -6.46 0.19
C LEU A 176 29.52 -7.31 0.43
N TYR A 177 29.42 -8.64 0.25
CA TYR A 177 30.57 -9.56 0.39
C TYR A 177 31.33 -9.81 -0.92
N THR A 178 30.77 -9.46 -2.08
CA THR A 178 31.42 -9.59 -3.40
C THR A 178 32.16 -8.31 -3.85
N SER A 179 32.29 -7.30 -2.99
CA SER A 179 33.22 -6.21 -3.24
C SER A 179 34.63 -6.78 -3.23
N PRO A 180 35.40 -6.73 -4.36
CA PRO A 180 36.74 -7.29 -4.39
C PRO A 180 37.58 -6.61 -3.31
N SER A 181 38.19 -7.43 -2.47
CA SER A 181 39.13 -6.95 -1.45
C SER A 181 40.20 -6.08 -2.10
N PRO A 182 40.63 -4.96 -1.48
CA PRO A 182 41.77 -4.18 -1.98
C PRO A 182 43.04 -4.98 -2.17
N ARG A 183 43.12 -6.22 -1.64
CA ARG A 183 44.27 -7.15 -1.79
C ARG A 183 44.30 -7.92 -3.12
N ASP A 184 43.20 -7.90 -3.91
CA ASP A 184 43.13 -8.63 -5.18
C ASP A 184 43.49 -7.73 -6.39
N ARG A 185 44.09 -6.56 -6.14
CA ARG A 185 44.67 -5.65 -7.14
C ARG A 185 46.18 -5.64 -7.02
N GLY A 186 46.80 -6.76 -7.13
CA GLY A 186 48.22 -6.94 -7.29
C GLY A 186 48.57 -7.38 -8.68
#